data_62326161c57abc44b45830e50752b39b
#
_entry.id   62326161c57abc44b45830e50752b39b
#
_cell.length_a   1.000
_cell.length_b   1.000
_cell.length_c   1.000
_cell.angle_alpha   90.00
_cell.angle_beta   90.00
_cell.angle_gamma   90.00
#
_symmetry.space_group_name_H-M   'P 1'
#
loop_
_entity.id
_entity.type
_entity.pdbx_description
1 polymer ?
#
loop_
_entity_poly.entity_id
_entity_poly.type
_entity_poly.pdbx_seq_one_letter_code
_entity_poly.pdbx_strand_id
1 'polypeptide(L)'
;VFGGVSIGKIMFYKRNEKVIKRTHVDDVDAEWKRFCDAKDTAVSQLKELYDKAIEDVGEANAMIFEIHQMMLEDLDYLESIENIIRTQEVNAEFAVATTADNFAQMFAAMDDAYMQGRAADVKDVSERVLDILCGVSGGMKEMTEPCIIAADDLAPSETVQLDKSKVLGFATMYGSSNSHTAILARTMNIPAVIGLGEDLLTKYDGKMAVIDGFTGMLYIDPDEETMKVMEEKRAKDQEQKALLEQLKGKENVTKSGQKINVYANIGNVSDVGAVLKN
;
A
#
# COMPACT_ATOMS: atom_id res chain seq x y z
N VAL A 1 -9.76 -10.57 -2.87
CA VAL A 1 -9.29 -9.83 -4.07
C VAL A 1 -8.42 -10.70 -4.96
N PHE A 2 -7.61 -11.57 -4.38
CA PHE A 2 -6.79 -12.53 -5.12
C PHE A 2 -6.91 -13.92 -4.49
N GLY A 3 -7.13 -14.97 -5.32
CA GLY A 3 -7.34 -16.34 -4.87
C GLY A 3 -6.06 -17.00 -4.37
N GLY A 4 -6.20 -17.89 -3.41
CA GLY A 4 -5.13 -18.64 -2.78
C GLY A 4 -5.40 -18.82 -1.30
N VAL A 5 -4.61 -19.69 -0.66
CA VAL A 5 -4.67 -19.91 0.80
C VAL A 5 -3.30 -19.62 1.40
N SER A 6 -3.26 -18.75 2.41
CA SER A 6 -2.07 -18.50 3.22
C SER A 6 -2.33 -18.76 4.69
N ILE A 7 -1.34 -19.34 5.34
CA ILE A 7 -1.37 -19.70 6.76
C ILE A 7 -0.15 -19.07 7.42
N GLY A 8 -0.35 -18.29 8.46
CA GLY A 8 0.72 -17.62 9.20
C GLY A 8 0.22 -16.76 10.35
N LYS A 9 1.14 -16.18 11.09
CA LYS A 9 0.78 -15.22 12.13
C LYS A 9 0.36 -13.89 11.53
N ILE A 10 -0.59 -13.23 12.16
CA ILE A 10 -0.94 -11.84 11.84
C ILE A 10 0.12 -10.92 12.42
N MET A 11 0.58 -9.98 11.61
CA MET A 11 1.28 -8.79 12.03
C MET A 11 0.38 -7.58 11.73
N PHE A 12 -0.14 -6.96 12.80
CA PHE A 12 -0.97 -5.77 12.62
C PHE A 12 -0.06 -4.56 12.37
N TYR A 13 -0.18 -3.98 11.18
CA TYR A 13 0.54 -2.76 10.83
C TYR A 13 -0.08 -1.58 11.59
N LYS A 14 0.71 -0.95 12.42
CA LYS A 14 0.30 0.25 13.16
C LYS A 14 1.14 1.42 12.68
N ARG A 15 0.45 2.46 12.24
CA ARG A 15 1.10 3.75 12.05
C ARG A 15 1.49 4.32 13.41
N ASN A 16 2.63 4.99 13.46
CA ASN A 16 3.02 5.72 14.66
C ASN A 16 2.02 6.86 14.88
N GLU A 17 1.23 6.79 15.95
CA GLU A 17 0.36 7.89 16.32
C GLU A 17 1.21 9.08 16.74
N LYS A 18 1.16 10.15 15.95
CA LYS A 18 1.80 11.42 16.24
C LYS A 18 0.78 12.36 16.85
N VAL A 19 1.10 12.90 17.99
CA VAL A 19 0.31 13.99 18.59
C VAL A 19 0.89 15.30 18.08
N ILE A 20 0.30 15.85 17.03
CA ILE A 20 0.68 17.15 16.51
C ILE A 20 0.13 18.23 17.44
N LYS A 21 1.04 18.93 18.10
CA LYS A 21 0.69 20.05 18.99
C LYS A 21 0.89 21.37 18.27
N ARG A 22 -0.04 22.29 18.47
CA ARG A 22 0.12 23.67 18.07
C ARG A 22 1.08 24.36 19.04
N THR A 23 2.21 24.84 18.56
CA THR A 23 3.18 25.60 19.34
C THR A 23 3.49 26.92 18.66
N HIS A 24 3.68 27.97 19.47
CA HIS A 24 4.11 29.27 18.96
C HIS A 24 5.58 29.26 18.57
N VAL A 25 5.91 29.96 17.49
CA VAL A 25 7.28 30.15 16.99
C VAL A 25 7.57 31.67 16.88
N ASP A 26 8.75 32.05 17.35
CA ASP A 26 9.17 33.49 17.33
C ASP A 26 9.79 33.85 15.97
N ASP A 27 10.45 32.91 15.31
CA ASP A 27 11.12 33.08 13.99
C ASP A 27 10.39 32.28 12.91
N VAL A 28 9.42 32.95 12.28
CA VAL A 28 8.61 32.33 11.19
C VAL A 28 9.42 32.04 9.94
N ASP A 29 10.51 32.79 9.66
CA ASP A 29 11.36 32.53 8.51
C ASP A 29 12.22 31.29 8.72
N ALA A 30 12.75 31.09 9.92
CA ALA A 30 13.45 29.86 10.28
C ALA A 30 12.51 28.66 10.24
N GLU A 31 11.27 28.80 10.69
CA GLU A 31 10.29 27.73 10.68
C GLU A 31 9.84 27.37 9.24
N TRP A 32 9.61 28.38 8.41
CA TRP A 32 9.34 28.14 7.00
C TRP A 32 10.51 27.40 6.32
N LYS A 33 11.74 27.81 6.59
CA LYS A 33 12.92 27.12 6.08
C LYS A 33 12.98 25.68 6.56
N ARG A 34 12.67 25.40 7.83
CA ARG A 34 12.62 24.04 8.39
C ARG A 34 11.61 23.16 7.66
N PHE A 35 10.43 23.72 7.33
CA PHE A 35 9.45 23.03 6.49
C PHE A 35 10.00 22.76 5.09
N CYS A 36 10.61 23.74 4.42
CA CYS A 36 11.17 23.57 3.09
C CYS A 36 12.23 22.45 3.06
N ASP A 37 13.14 22.43 4.04
CA ASP A 37 14.18 21.41 4.16
C ASP A 37 13.54 19.99 4.35
N ALA A 38 12.48 19.88 5.14
CA ALA A 38 11.73 18.63 5.34
C ALA A 38 10.98 18.21 4.07
N LYS A 39 10.34 19.14 3.38
CA LYS A 39 9.67 18.91 2.08
C LYS A 39 10.65 18.40 1.03
N ASP A 40 11.83 19.03 0.89
CA ASP A 40 12.84 18.60 -0.08
C ASP A 40 13.38 17.19 0.24
N THR A 41 13.50 16.86 1.52
CA THR A 41 13.84 15.50 1.97
C THR A 41 12.72 14.52 1.59
N ALA A 42 11.45 14.88 1.79
CA ALA A 42 10.30 14.05 1.43
C ALA A 42 10.25 13.78 -0.08
N VAL A 43 10.49 14.80 -0.91
CA VAL A 43 10.56 14.68 -2.37
C VAL A 43 11.68 13.71 -2.79
N SER A 44 12.86 13.81 -2.17
CA SER A 44 13.97 12.88 -2.43
C SER A 44 13.61 11.44 -2.07
N GLN A 45 12.95 11.21 -0.93
CA GLN A 45 12.48 9.89 -0.52
C GLN A 45 11.41 9.33 -1.48
N LEU A 46 10.50 10.17 -1.97
CA LEU A 46 9.50 9.75 -2.95
C LEU A 46 10.12 9.34 -4.28
N LYS A 47 11.21 9.99 -4.67
CA LYS A 47 11.97 9.60 -5.86
C LYS A 47 12.62 8.21 -5.69
N GLU A 48 13.21 7.94 -4.54
CA GLU A 48 13.76 6.60 -4.22
C GLU A 48 12.66 5.53 -4.22
N LEU A 49 11.48 5.86 -3.69
CA LEU A 49 10.32 4.95 -3.71
C LEU A 49 9.80 4.72 -5.14
N TYR A 50 9.82 5.73 -6.00
CA TYR A 50 9.49 5.59 -7.41
C TYR A 50 10.39 4.57 -8.10
N ASP A 51 11.72 4.74 -7.96
CA ASP A 51 12.71 3.85 -8.55
C ASP A 51 12.50 2.40 -8.08
N LYS A 52 12.27 2.19 -6.78
CA LYS A 52 11.97 0.88 -6.22
C LYS A 52 10.64 0.31 -6.72
N ALA A 53 9.61 1.15 -6.82
CA ALA A 53 8.28 0.73 -7.25
C ALA A 53 8.26 0.28 -8.72
N ILE A 54 9.07 0.87 -9.60
CA ILE A 54 9.18 0.44 -10.99
C ILE A 54 9.56 -1.04 -11.06
N GLU A 55 10.54 -1.46 -10.27
CA GLU A 55 10.99 -2.86 -10.23
C GLU A 55 9.93 -3.80 -9.65
N ASP A 56 9.19 -3.31 -8.68
CA ASP A 56 8.27 -4.10 -7.84
C ASP A 56 6.89 -4.29 -8.45
N VAL A 57 6.29 -3.20 -8.97
CA VAL A 57 4.88 -3.17 -9.40
C VAL A 57 4.70 -2.58 -10.80
N GLY A 58 5.80 -2.20 -11.47
CA GLY A 58 5.84 -1.63 -12.81
C GLY A 58 5.57 -0.13 -12.84
N GLU A 59 5.98 0.51 -13.95
CA GLU A 59 5.97 1.96 -14.15
C GLU A 59 4.58 2.59 -13.92
N ALA A 60 3.52 1.97 -14.46
CA ALA A 60 2.16 2.52 -14.33
C ALA A 60 1.70 2.67 -12.87
N ASN A 61 2.09 1.75 -11.99
CA ASN A 61 1.76 1.81 -10.58
C ASN A 61 2.76 2.68 -9.80
N ALA A 62 4.01 2.79 -10.27
CA ALA A 62 5.02 3.65 -9.68
C ALA A 62 4.72 5.15 -9.89
N MET A 63 3.99 5.52 -10.94
CA MET A 63 3.61 6.91 -11.24
C MET A 63 2.92 7.64 -10.08
N ILE A 64 2.33 6.92 -9.13
CA ILE A 64 1.75 7.54 -7.95
C ILE A 64 2.80 8.35 -7.17
N PHE A 65 4.06 7.90 -7.13
CA PHE A 65 5.12 8.62 -6.43
C PHE A 65 5.57 9.89 -7.16
N GLU A 66 5.46 9.97 -8.50
CA GLU A 66 5.63 11.22 -9.23
C GLU A 66 4.51 12.21 -8.91
N ILE A 67 3.27 11.73 -8.87
CA ILE A 67 2.12 12.55 -8.48
C ILE A 67 2.30 13.07 -7.05
N HIS A 68 2.76 12.25 -6.13
CA HIS A 68 3.06 12.67 -4.76
C HIS A 68 4.15 13.74 -4.70
N GLN A 69 5.21 13.65 -5.53
CA GLN A 69 6.22 14.69 -5.64
C GLN A 69 5.58 16.01 -6.14
N MET A 70 4.75 15.94 -7.19
CA MET A 70 4.05 17.12 -7.72
C MET A 70 3.12 17.75 -6.66
N MET A 71 2.45 16.96 -5.83
CA MET A 71 1.59 17.47 -4.75
C MET A 71 2.39 18.23 -3.68
N LEU A 72 3.60 17.79 -3.35
CA LEU A 72 4.49 18.49 -2.42
C LEU A 72 5.10 19.77 -3.01
N GLU A 73 5.08 19.93 -4.32
CA GLU A 73 5.55 21.11 -5.04
C GLU A 73 4.40 22.01 -5.52
N ASP A 74 3.15 21.62 -5.22
CA ASP A 74 1.96 22.38 -5.60
C ASP A 74 1.92 23.74 -4.88
N LEU A 75 1.69 24.81 -5.64
CA LEU A 75 1.73 26.17 -5.12
C LEU A 75 0.65 26.44 -4.08
N ASP A 76 -0.57 25.95 -4.29
CA ASP A 76 -1.68 26.17 -3.36
C ASP A 76 -1.42 25.45 -2.02
N TYR A 77 -0.85 24.24 -2.09
CA TYR A 77 -0.44 23.49 -0.90
C TYR A 77 0.65 24.21 -0.12
N LEU A 78 1.70 24.67 -0.82
CA LEU A 78 2.82 25.40 -0.20
C LEU A 78 2.38 26.75 0.39
N GLU A 79 1.61 27.55 -0.36
CA GLU A 79 1.09 28.84 0.10
C GLU A 79 0.17 28.68 1.33
N SER A 80 -0.64 27.62 1.37
CA SER A 80 -1.48 27.33 2.54
C SER A 80 -0.63 27.11 3.80
N ILE A 81 0.43 26.29 3.70
CA ILE A 81 1.33 26.01 4.83
C ILE A 81 2.09 27.28 5.24
N GLU A 82 2.66 28.02 4.28
CA GLU A 82 3.39 29.26 4.54
C GLU A 82 2.50 30.30 5.24
N ASN A 83 1.27 30.46 4.74
CA ASN A 83 0.32 31.40 5.32
C ASN A 83 -0.02 31.03 6.77
N ILE A 84 -0.24 29.77 7.09
CA ILE A 84 -0.52 29.33 8.46
C ILE A 84 0.68 29.61 9.37
N ILE A 85 1.90 29.26 8.95
CA ILE A 85 3.12 29.53 9.72
C ILE A 85 3.26 31.01 10.00
N ARG A 86 3.18 31.86 8.95
CA ARG A 86 3.45 33.29 9.05
C ARG A 86 2.35 34.10 9.77
N THR A 87 1.08 33.76 9.50
CA THR A 87 -0.03 34.56 10.06
C THR A 87 -0.42 34.14 11.46
N GLN A 88 -0.22 32.84 11.79
CA GLN A 88 -0.57 32.33 13.11
C GLN A 88 0.65 32.14 14.03
N GLU A 89 1.86 32.37 13.52
CA GLU A 89 3.12 32.21 14.26
C GLU A 89 3.22 30.81 14.92
N VAL A 90 2.97 29.74 14.13
CA VAL A 90 2.90 28.37 14.61
C VAL A 90 3.92 27.48 13.93
N ASN A 91 4.21 26.35 14.57
CA ASN A 91 5.13 25.34 14.09
C ASN A 91 4.68 24.66 12.77
N ALA A 92 5.65 24.23 12.00
CA ALA A 92 5.45 23.60 10.70
C ALA A 92 4.57 22.35 10.78
N GLU A 93 4.73 21.52 11.82
CA GLU A 93 3.93 20.31 12.00
C GLU A 93 2.43 20.63 12.06
N PHE A 94 2.05 21.66 12.81
CA PHE A 94 0.65 22.08 12.91
C PHE A 94 0.14 22.64 11.58
N ALA A 95 0.97 23.43 10.88
CA ALA A 95 0.61 24.00 9.58
C ALA A 95 0.41 22.89 8.52
N VAL A 96 1.30 21.91 8.45
CA VAL A 96 1.20 20.76 7.52
C VAL A 96 -0.04 19.92 7.83
N ALA A 97 -0.27 19.56 9.09
CA ALA A 97 -1.43 18.76 9.49
C ALA A 97 -2.75 19.46 9.14
N THR A 98 -2.84 20.78 9.46
CA THR A 98 -4.03 21.59 9.16
C THR A 98 -4.28 21.69 7.64
N THR A 99 -3.24 21.95 6.86
CA THR A 99 -3.35 22.02 5.40
C THR A 99 -3.76 20.66 4.82
N ALA A 100 -3.15 19.56 5.28
CA ALA A 100 -3.49 18.22 4.85
C ALA A 100 -4.97 17.88 5.08
N ASP A 101 -5.50 18.20 6.26
CA ASP A 101 -6.90 17.97 6.58
C ASP A 101 -7.84 18.81 5.71
N ASN A 102 -7.52 20.10 5.48
CA ASN A 102 -8.31 20.98 4.64
C ASN A 102 -8.36 20.50 3.19
N PHE A 103 -7.22 20.15 2.60
CA PHE A 103 -7.14 19.63 1.22
C PHE A 103 -7.82 18.27 1.08
N ALA A 104 -7.61 17.37 2.06
CA ALA A 104 -8.26 16.06 2.05
C ALA A 104 -9.81 16.19 2.11
N GLN A 105 -10.34 17.11 2.94
CA GLN A 105 -11.77 17.38 3.01
C GLN A 105 -12.29 18.00 1.70
N MET A 106 -11.52 18.91 1.10
CA MET A 106 -11.87 19.53 -0.18
C MET A 106 -11.97 18.48 -1.28
N PHE A 107 -10.97 17.62 -1.43
CA PHE A 107 -10.98 16.53 -2.41
C PHE A 107 -12.09 15.51 -2.16
N ALA A 108 -12.30 15.12 -0.91
CA ALA A 108 -13.37 14.17 -0.55
C ALA A 108 -14.78 14.70 -0.84
N ALA A 109 -14.96 16.03 -0.86
CA ALA A 109 -16.25 16.69 -1.15
C ALA A 109 -16.50 16.87 -2.66
N MET A 110 -15.55 16.57 -3.53
CA MET A 110 -15.74 16.67 -4.99
C MET A 110 -16.63 15.54 -5.52
N ASP A 111 -17.38 15.81 -6.58
CA ASP A 111 -18.27 14.81 -7.22
C ASP A 111 -17.55 13.82 -8.15
N ASP A 112 -16.21 13.91 -8.26
CA ASP A 112 -15.37 13.08 -9.10
C ASP A 112 -14.63 12.04 -8.27
N ALA A 113 -14.86 10.74 -8.54
CA ALA A 113 -14.25 9.63 -7.80
C ALA A 113 -12.72 9.61 -7.88
N TYR A 114 -12.13 10.10 -8.98
CA TYR A 114 -10.68 10.23 -9.12
C TYR A 114 -10.13 11.30 -8.17
N MET A 115 -10.80 12.45 -8.11
CA MET A 115 -10.42 13.54 -7.20
C MET A 115 -10.66 13.14 -5.74
N GLN A 116 -11.73 12.41 -5.41
CA GLN A 116 -11.95 11.87 -4.07
C GLN A 116 -10.79 10.97 -3.61
N GLY A 117 -10.22 10.17 -4.52
CA GLY A 117 -9.03 9.36 -4.24
C GLY A 117 -7.81 10.18 -3.82
N ARG A 118 -7.70 11.43 -4.30
CA ARG A 118 -6.60 12.34 -3.94
C ARG A 118 -6.59 12.75 -2.46
N ALA A 119 -7.71 12.63 -1.76
CA ALA A 119 -7.76 12.88 -0.33
C ALA A 119 -6.82 11.97 0.47
N ALA A 120 -6.71 10.71 0.08
CA ALA A 120 -5.77 9.77 0.68
C ALA A 120 -4.32 10.09 0.32
N ASP A 121 -4.07 10.49 -0.92
CA ASP A 121 -2.72 10.85 -1.41
C ASP A 121 -2.17 12.07 -0.65
N VAL A 122 -2.97 13.12 -0.49
CA VAL A 122 -2.59 14.31 0.31
C VAL A 122 -2.21 13.93 1.73
N LYS A 123 -2.95 13.01 2.35
CA LYS A 123 -2.62 12.53 3.69
C LYS A 123 -1.30 11.76 3.72
N ASP A 124 -1.06 10.87 2.74
CA ASP A 124 0.18 10.09 2.67
C ASP A 124 1.42 11.00 2.51
N VAL A 125 1.38 11.97 1.58
CA VAL A 125 2.52 12.88 1.39
C VAL A 125 2.74 13.80 2.57
N SER A 126 1.67 14.29 3.20
CA SER A 126 1.76 15.17 4.37
C SER A 126 2.29 14.41 5.59
N GLU A 127 1.87 13.16 5.78
CA GLU A 127 2.35 12.28 6.86
C GLU A 127 3.85 12.05 6.74
N ARG A 128 4.37 11.88 5.52
CA ARG A 128 5.82 11.78 5.26
C ARG A 128 6.58 13.02 5.69
N VAL A 129 6.07 14.21 5.36
CA VAL A 129 6.68 15.48 5.80
C VAL A 129 6.64 15.60 7.33
N LEU A 130 5.52 15.21 7.95
CA LEU A 130 5.38 15.19 9.41
C LEU A 130 6.36 14.22 10.08
N ASP A 131 6.61 13.04 9.49
CA ASP A 131 7.62 12.11 10.00
C ASP A 131 9.00 12.76 10.05
N ILE A 132 9.38 13.45 8.99
CA ILE A 132 10.67 14.13 8.90
C ILE A 132 10.75 15.27 9.92
N LEU A 133 9.71 16.13 10.00
CA LEU A 133 9.66 17.24 10.95
C LEU A 133 9.73 16.77 12.41
N CYS A 134 9.05 15.65 12.73
CA CYS A 134 9.04 15.07 14.06
C CYS A 134 10.30 14.22 14.37
N GLY A 135 11.18 13.99 13.39
CA GLY A 135 12.34 13.11 13.55
C GLY A 135 11.95 11.64 13.79
N VAL A 136 10.77 11.25 13.36
CA VAL A 136 10.29 9.88 13.45
C VAL A 136 10.78 9.15 12.22
N SER A 137 11.62 8.14 12.41
CA SER A 137 11.92 7.22 11.32
C SER A 137 10.63 6.47 11.01
N GLY A 138 9.98 6.80 9.90
CA GLY A 138 8.86 6.04 9.38
C GLY A 138 9.33 4.62 9.10
N GLY A 139 9.28 3.77 10.11
CA GLY A 139 9.73 2.39 10.05
C GLY A 139 8.58 1.46 10.37
N MET A 140 8.23 0.65 9.39
CA MET A 140 7.45 -0.55 9.64
C MET A 140 8.18 -1.38 10.71
N LYS A 141 7.43 -1.95 11.66
CA LYS A 141 7.97 -2.95 12.57
C LYS A 141 8.71 -4.00 11.72
N GLU A 142 9.98 -4.21 12.00
CA GLU A 142 10.79 -5.13 11.23
C GLU A 142 10.14 -6.53 11.23
N MET A 143 9.81 -7.03 10.04
CA MET A 143 9.26 -8.38 9.89
C MET A 143 10.36 -9.39 10.16
N THR A 144 10.31 -10.06 11.31
CA THR A 144 11.30 -11.07 11.70
C THR A 144 10.99 -12.44 11.08
N GLU A 145 9.73 -12.75 10.82
CA GLU A 145 9.26 -14.01 10.25
C GLU A 145 8.18 -13.75 9.17
N PRO A 146 7.94 -14.71 8.25
CA PRO A 146 6.84 -14.59 7.30
C PRO A 146 5.49 -14.47 8.01
N CYS A 147 4.69 -13.47 7.61
CA CYS A 147 3.44 -13.14 8.30
C CYS A 147 2.34 -12.65 7.35
N ILE A 148 1.12 -12.65 7.84
CA ILE A 148 -0.03 -12.02 7.22
C ILE A 148 -0.09 -10.57 7.70
N ILE A 149 -0.04 -9.62 6.78
CA ILE A 149 -0.14 -8.21 7.11
C ILE A 149 -1.61 -7.83 7.29
N ALA A 150 -1.96 -7.39 8.49
CA ALA A 150 -3.25 -6.80 8.78
C ALA A 150 -3.11 -5.28 8.97
N ALA A 151 -4.01 -4.49 8.41
CA ALA A 151 -4.00 -3.03 8.51
C ALA A 151 -5.40 -2.45 8.33
N ASP A 152 -5.57 -1.17 8.65
CA ASP A 152 -6.79 -0.43 8.28
C ASP A 152 -6.89 -0.34 6.76
N ASP A 153 -5.89 0.22 6.14
CA ASP A 153 -5.55 0.24 4.72
C ASP A 153 -4.04 0.53 4.62
N LEU A 154 -3.43 0.24 3.49
CA LEU A 154 -2.01 0.53 3.26
C LEU A 154 -1.86 1.58 2.18
N ALA A 155 -1.16 2.65 2.52
CA ALA A 155 -0.77 3.68 1.56
C ALA A 155 0.28 3.13 0.54
N PRO A 156 0.41 3.76 -0.63
CA PRO A 156 1.41 3.38 -1.62
C PRO A 156 2.82 3.30 -1.04
N SER A 157 3.19 4.30 -0.26
CA SER A 157 4.51 4.40 0.36
C SER A 157 4.78 3.28 1.38
N GLU A 158 3.74 2.81 2.06
CA GLU A 158 3.81 1.70 3.01
C GLU A 158 3.99 0.36 2.29
N THR A 159 3.25 0.14 1.19
CA THR A 159 3.30 -1.10 0.43
C THR A 159 4.67 -1.38 -0.21
N VAL A 160 5.36 -0.34 -0.69
CA VAL A 160 6.69 -0.46 -1.32
C VAL A 160 7.80 -0.71 -0.28
N GLN A 161 7.59 -0.33 0.98
CA GLN A 161 8.55 -0.55 2.05
C GLN A 161 8.49 -1.96 2.65
N LEU A 162 7.45 -2.74 2.34
CA LEU A 162 7.31 -4.12 2.82
C LEU A 162 8.45 -5.03 2.31
N ASP A 163 8.97 -5.88 3.20
CA ASP A 163 9.81 -7.01 2.78
C ASP A 163 8.93 -8.10 2.17
N LYS A 164 8.79 -8.06 0.86
CA LYS A 164 7.91 -8.94 0.09
C LYS A 164 8.20 -10.42 0.29
N SER A 165 9.43 -10.78 0.61
CA SER A 165 9.82 -12.18 0.86
C SER A 165 9.16 -12.76 2.12
N LYS A 166 8.69 -11.89 3.01
CA LYS A 166 8.06 -12.25 4.29
C LYS A 166 6.56 -11.99 4.32
N VAL A 167 5.97 -11.47 3.25
CA VAL A 167 4.51 -11.25 3.19
C VAL A 167 3.81 -12.51 2.68
N LEU A 168 2.98 -13.11 3.52
CA LEU A 168 2.17 -14.29 3.16
C LEU A 168 0.82 -13.92 2.56
N GLY A 169 0.28 -12.75 2.91
CA GLY A 169 -1.00 -12.26 2.44
C GLY A 169 -1.39 -10.97 3.13
N PHE A 170 -2.49 -10.37 2.67
CA PHE A 170 -3.02 -9.12 3.22
C PHE A 170 -4.45 -9.28 3.74
N ALA A 171 -4.73 -8.64 4.86
CA ALA A 171 -6.06 -8.50 5.44
C ALA A 171 -6.28 -7.03 5.80
N THR A 172 -7.21 -6.31 5.16
CA THR A 172 -7.46 -4.90 5.45
C THR A 172 -8.89 -4.62 5.87
N MET A 173 -9.06 -3.66 6.79
CA MET A 173 -10.38 -3.20 7.25
C MET A 173 -11.12 -2.49 6.12
N TYR A 174 -10.41 -1.62 5.40
CA TYR A 174 -10.93 -0.80 4.32
C TYR A 174 -10.22 -1.12 3.00
N GLY A 175 -10.54 -0.36 1.97
CA GLY A 175 -9.98 -0.52 0.64
C GLY A 175 -10.95 -1.16 -0.34
N SER A 176 -10.51 -1.25 -1.59
CA SER A 176 -11.28 -1.80 -2.70
C SER A 176 -10.44 -2.76 -3.53
N SER A 177 -11.05 -3.39 -4.52
CA SER A 177 -10.32 -4.22 -5.50
C SER A 177 -9.26 -3.46 -6.30
N ASN A 178 -9.30 -2.14 -6.28
CA ASN A 178 -8.35 -1.25 -6.96
C ASN A 178 -7.42 -0.50 -5.99
N SER A 179 -7.46 -0.81 -4.69
CA SER A 179 -6.52 -0.24 -3.71
C SER A 179 -5.08 -0.69 -4.00
N HIS A 180 -4.10 0.06 -3.51
CA HIS A 180 -2.68 -0.27 -3.68
C HIS A 180 -2.34 -1.64 -3.08
N THR A 181 -2.93 -1.99 -1.93
CA THR A 181 -2.80 -3.32 -1.32
C THR A 181 -3.31 -4.43 -2.24
N ALA A 182 -4.45 -4.21 -2.92
CA ALA A 182 -5.02 -5.17 -3.85
C ALA A 182 -4.14 -5.35 -5.10
N ILE A 183 -3.58 -4.26 -5.61
CA ILE A 183 -2.65 -4.27 -6.76
C ILE A 183 -1.39 -5.05 -6.37
N LEU A 184 -0.80 -4.73 -5.22
CA LEU A 184 0.40 -5.41 -4.73
C LEU A 184 0.17 -6.91 -4.53
N ALA A 185 -0.94 -7.32 -3.91
CA ALA A 185 -1.28 -8.72 -3.71
C ALA A 185 -1.37 -9.48 -5.04
N ARG A 186 -2.00 -8.88 -6.06
CA ARG A 186 -2.07 -9.46 -7.41
C ARG A 186 -0.69 -9.59 -8.06
N THR A 187 0.13 -8.55 -7.97
CA THR A 187 1.50 -8.56 -8.52
C THR A 187 2.36 -9.63 -7.84
N MET A 188 2.20 -9.82 -6.55
CA MET A 188 2.94 -10.84 -5.78
C MET A 188 2.32 -12.25 -5.88
N ASN A 189 1.16 -12.42 -6.49
CA ASN A 189 0.39 -13.67 -6.53
C ASN A 189 0.09 -14.26 -5.14
N ILE A 190 -0.17 -13.41 -4.15
CA ILE A 190 -0.51 -13.81 -2.78
C ILE A 190 -1.97 -13.49 -2.45
N PRO A 191 -2.61 -14.28 -1.56
CA PRO A 191 -4.00 -14.05 -1.22
C PRO A 191 -4.19 -12.75 -0.42
N ALA A 192 -5.29 -12.05 -0.72
CA ALA A 192 -5.69 -10.85 -0.01
C ALA A 192 -7.20 -10.80 0.21
N VAL A 193 -7.58 -10.47 1.42
CA VAL A 193 -8.97 -10.18 1.81
C VAL A 193 -9.04 -8.72 2.25
N ILE A 194 -9.88 -7.95 1.58
CA ILE A 194 -9.98 -6.50 1.73
C ILE A 194 -11.42 -6.12 2.08
N GLY A 195 -11.58 -5.09 2.91
CA GLY A 195 -12.90 -4.62 3.31
C GLY A 195 -13.53 -5.48 4.40
N LEU A 196 -12.72 -6.00 5.33
CA LEU A 196 -13.20 -6.78 6.48
C LEU A 196 -13.96 -5.93 7.51
N GLY A 197 -13.88 -4.59 7.39
CA GLY A 197 -14.52 -3.67 8.32
C GLY A 197 -13.95 -3.75 9.73
N GLU A 198 -14.78 -3.36 10.69
CA GLU A 198 -14.42 -3.30 12.11
C GLU A 198 -14.24 -4.67 12.77
N ASP A 199 -14.53 -5.76 12.06
CA ASP A 199 -14.31 -7.12 12.56
C ASP A 199 -12.82 -7.48 12.61
N LEU A 200 -11.97 -6.78 11.84
CA LEU A 200 -10.51 -6.92 11.89
C LEU A 200 -9.93 -6.14 13.08
N LEU A 201 -9.80 -6.81 14.22
CA LEU A 201 -9.39 -6.19 15.48
C LEU A 201 -7.88 -6.27 15.71
N THR A 202 -7.30 -5.18 16.24
CA THR A 202 -5.87 -5.12 16.60
C THR A 202 -5.44 -6.17 17.63
N LYS A 203 -6.37 -6.70 18.43
CA LYS A 203 -6.11 -7.80 19.36
C LYS A 203 -5.72 -9.13 18.70
N TYR A 204 -5.86 -9.21 17.37
CA TYR A 204 -5.44 -10.39 16.58
C TYR A 204 -3.96 -10.36 16.23
N ASP A 205 -3.23 -9.28 16.55
CA ASP A 205 -1.78 -9.20 16.36
C ASP A 205 -1.06 -10.38 17.04
N GLY A 206 -0.20 -11.05 16.28
CA GLY A 206 0.54 -12.24 16.74
C GLY A 206 -0.24 -13.56 16.72
N LYS A 207 -1.55 -13.54 16.45
CA LYS A 207 -2.35 -14.77 16.39
C LYS A 207 -2.15 -15.51 15.08
N MET A 208 -2.28 -16.85 15.15
CA MET A 208 -2.30 -17.68 13.94
C MET A 208 -3.57 -17.41 13.15
N ALA A 209 -3.43 -17.28 11.84
CA ALA A 209 -4.56 -17.06 10.96
C ALA A 209 -4.42 -17.76 9.62
N VAL A 210 -5.55 -17.90 8.95
CA VAL A 210 -5.65 -18.42 7.58
C VAL A 210 -6.43 -17.40 6.74
N ILE A 211 -5.83 -16.98 5.63
CA ILE A 211 -6.55 -16.26 4.57
C ILE A 211 -6.99 -17.25 3.51
N ASP A 212 -8.28 -17.29 3.25
CA ASP A 212 -8.85 -17.96 2.08
C ASP A 212 -9.31 -16.89 1.06
N GLY A 213 -8.45 -16.56 0.14
CA GLY A 213 -8.72 -15.56 -0.91
C GLY A 213 -9.78 -16.03 -1.93
N PHE A 214 -10.07 -17.33 -2.03
CA PHE A 214 -11.13 -17.84 -2.89
C PHE A 214 -12.53 -17.52 -2.36
N THR A 215 -12.70 -17.59 -1.03
CA THR A 215 -13.98 -17.34 -0.36
C THR A 215 -14.07 -15.96 0.27
N GLY A 216 -12.93 -15.25 0.39
CA GLY A 216 -12.86 -13.95 1.06
C GLY A 216 -12.95 -14.06 2.59
N MET A 217 -12.54 -15.18 3.16
CA MET A 217 -12.60 -15.45 4.59
C MET A 217 -11.22 -15.31 5.24
N LEU A 218 -11.23 -14.73 6.44
CA LEU A 218 -10.09 -14.71 7.36
C LEU A 218 -10.46 -15.51 8.61
N TYR A 219 -9.74 -16.58 8.88
CA TYR A 219 -9.90 -17.40 10.08
C TYR A 219 -8.85 -17.02 11.10
N ILE A 220 -9.27 -16.68 12.33
CA ILE A 220 -8.39 -16.33 13.44
C ILE A 220 -8.37 -17.48 14.45
N ASP A 221 -7.18 -17.90 14.87
CA ASP A 221 -6.97 -19.05 15.76
C ASP A 221 -7.83 -20.27 15.34
N PRO A 222 -7.73 -20.73 14.06
CA PRO A 222 -8.54 -21.82 13.56
C PRO A 222 -8.28 -23.10 14.38
N ASP A 223 -9.34 -23.89 14.58
CA ASP A 223 -9.22 -25.20 15.19
C ASP A 223 -8.45 -26.20 14.30
N GLU A 224 -8.09 -27.35 14.85
CA GLU A 224 -7.30 -28.37 14.15
C GLU A 224 -8.01 -28.90 12.90
N GLU A 225 -9.32 -28.99 12.90
CA GLU A 225 -10.11 -29.46 11.78
C GLU A 225 -10.09 -28.45 10.62
N THR A 226 -10.37 -27.19 10.94
CA THR A 226 -10.30 -26.07 9.99
C THR A 226 -8.88 -25.94 9.43
N MET A 227 -7.86 -26.00 10.28
CA MET A 227 -6.47 -25.92 9.85
C MET A 227 -6.13 -27.00 8.85
N LYS A 228 -6.49 -28.25 9.12
CA LYS A 228 -6.26 -29.38 8.23
C LYS A 228 -6.93 -29.20 6.88
N VAL A 229 -8.20 -28.79 6.86
CA VAL A 229 -8.94 -28.52 5.61
C VAL A 229 -8.24 -27.41 4.80
N MET A 230 -7.77 -26.37 5.45
CA MET A 230 -7.12 -25.25 4.78
C MET A 230 -5.70 -25.62 4.29
N GLU A 231 -4.96 -26.45 5.01
CA GLU A 231 -3.68 -26.99 4.56
C GLU A 231 -3.85 -27.86 3.30
N GLU A 232 -4.86 -28.73 3.27
CA GLU A 232 -5.18 -29.54 2.09
C GLU A 232 -5.58 -28.63 0.89
N LYS A 233 -6.38 -27.59 1.14
CA LYS A 233 -6.78 -26.62 0.11
C LYS A 233 -5.57 -25.86 -0.43
N ARG A 234 -4.66 -25.42 0.45
CA ARG A 234 -3.41 -24.77 0.07
C ARG A 234 -2.52 -25.67 -0.76
N ALA A 235 -2.35 -26.92 -0.34
CA ALA A 235 -1.55 -27.92 -1.07
C ALA A 235 -2.09 -28.16 -2.49
N LYS A 236 -3.41 -28.29 -2.64
CA LYS A 236 -4.06 -28.44 -3.97
C LYS A 236 -3.85 -27.20 -4.85
N ASP A 237 -3.97 -26.00 -4.31
CA ASP A 237 -3.73 -24.75 -5.04
C ASP A 237 -2.27 -24.67 -5.52
N GLN A 238 -1.31 -25.01 -4.65
CA GLN A 238 0.11 -25.02 -4.98
C GLN A 238 0.44 -26.09 -6.06
N GLU A 239 -0.13 -27.27 -5.94
CA GLU A 239 0.02 -28.33 -6.94
C GLU A 239 -0.54 -27.90 -8.31
N GLN A 240 -1.70 -27.26 -8.32
CA GLN A 240 -2.31 -26.73 -9.53
C GLN A 240 -1.46 -25.61 -10.17
N LYS A 241 -0.93 -24.70 -9.36
CA LYS A 241 0.00 -23.66 -9.84
C LYS A 241 1.29 -24.27 -10.40
N ALA A 242 1.87 -25.23 -9.71
CA ALA A 242 3.07 -25.95 -10.19
C ALA A 242 2.82 -26.72 -11.50
N LEU A 243 1.62 -27.29 -11.67
CA LEU A 243 1.24 -27.95 -12.92
C LEU A 243 1.11 -26.95 -14.06
N LEU A 244 0.51 -25.78 -13.81
CA LEU A 244 0.42 -24.70 -14.80
C LEU A 244 1.80 -24.17 -15.20
N GLU A 245 2.72 -24.05 -14.25
CA GLU A 245 4.11 -23.67 -14.53
C GLU A 245 4.81 -24.66 -15.50
N GLN A 246 4.53 -25.97 -15.38
CA GLN A 246 5.08 -26.99 -16.27
C GLN A 246 4.52 -26.90 -17.70
N LEU A 247 3.43 -26.20 -17.91
CA LEU A 247 2.85 -25.96 -19.23
C LEU A 247 3.52 -24.82 -19.98
N LYS A 248 4.30 -23.99 -19.32
CA LYS A 248 5.04 -22.90 -19.96
C LYS A 248 5.96 -23.44 -21.06
N GLY A 249 5.94 -22.77 -22.19
CA GLY A 249 6.74 -23.14 -23.35
C GLY A 249 6.27 -24.37 -24.11
N LYS A 250 5.17 -25.03 -23.72
CA LYS A 250 4.57 -26.12 -24.50
C LYS A 250 3.67 -25.57 -25.60
N GLU A 251 3.59 -26.30 -26.72
CA GLU A 251 2.65 -25.92 -27.78
C GLU A 251 1.20 -26.02 -27.32
N ASN A 252 0.41 -24.98 -27.63
CA ASN A 252 -1.02 -24.94 -27.34
C ASN A 252 -1.77 -25.76 -28.41
N VAL A 253 -1.98 -27.05 -28.12
CA VAL A 253 -2.71 -27.97 -29.00
C VAL A 253 -3.84 -28.66 -28.24
N THR A 254 -4.97 -28.86 -28.91
CA THR A 254 -6.08 -29.63 -28.35
C THR A 254 -5.72 -31.13 -28.30
N LYS A 255 -6.52 -31.93 -27.60
CA LYS A 255 -6.38 -33.40 -27.61
C LYS A 255 -6.50 -34.01 -29.01
N SER A 256 -7.16 -33.31 -29.94
CA SER A 256 -7.30 -33.70 -31.35
C SER A 256 -6.13 -33.23 -32.23
N GLY A 257 -5.11 -32.57 -31.68
CA GLY A 257 -3.95 -32.07 -32.41
C GLY A 257 -4.12 -30.72 -33.09
N GLN A 258 -5.23 -30.03 -32.85
CA GLN A 258 -5.46 -28.69 -33.41
C GLN A 258 -4.68 -27.66 -32.62
N LYS A 259 -3.85 -26.86 -33.30
CA LYS A 259 -3.10 -25.74 -32.68
C LYS A 259 -4.04 -24.57 -32.37
N ILE A 260 -3.95 -24.05 -31.15
CA ILE A 260 -4.73 -22.87 -30.68
C ILE A 260 -3.76 -21.76 -30.46
N ASN A 261 -4.03 -20.60 -31.04
CA ASN A 261 -3.28 -19.39 -30.74
C ASN A 261 -3.85 -18.75 -29.47
N VAL A 262 -2.97 -18.54 -28.48
CA VAL A 262 -3.31 -17.82 -27.24
C VAL A 262 -2.70 -16.42 -27.34
N TYR A 263 -3.52 -15.41 -27.07
CA TYR A 263 -3.13 -14.01 -27.12
C TYR A 263 -3.30 -13.40 -25.73
N ALA A 264 -2.37 -12.55 -25.34
CA ALA A 264 -2.49 -11.76 -24.13
C ALA A 264 -2.96 -10.34 -24.45
N ASN A 265 -3.87 -9.82 -23.66
CA ASN A 265 -4.20 -8.40 -23.69
C ASN A 265 -3.15 -7.63 -22.90
N ILE A 266 -2.48 -6.70 -23.56
CA ILE A 266 -1.45 -5.84 -22.97
C ILE A 266 -2.04 -4.46 -22.84
N GLY A 267 -2.13 -3.94 -21.62
CA GLY A 267 -2.63 -2.58 -21.33
C GLY A 267 -1.52 -1.53 -21.44
N ASN A 268 -0.29 -1.91 -21.12
CA ASN A 268 0.89 -1.05 -21.15
C ASN A 268 2.18 -1.82 -21.42
N VAL A 269 3.29 -1.10 -21.57
CA VAL A 269 4.60 -1.69 -21.89
C VAL A 269 5.13 -2.59 -20.77
N SER A 270 4.79 -2.32 -19.50
CA SER A 270 5.22 -3.14 -18.35
C SER A 270 4.61 -4.55 -18.36
N ASP A 271 3.44 -4.73 -18.99
CA ASP A 271 2.78 -6.03 -19.11
C ASP A 271 3.55 -7.00 -20.02
N VAL A 272 4.36 -6.45 -20.95
CA VAL A 272 5.16 -7.26 -21.90
C VAL A 272 6.11 -8.20 -21.17
N GLY A 273 6.75 -7.73 -20.09
CA GLY A 273 7.64 -8.55 -19.28
C GLY A 273 6.94 -9.75 -18.62
N ALA A 274 5.71 -9.56 -18.15
CA ALA A 274 4.88 -10.60 -17.57
C ALA A 274 4.40 -11.61 -18.65
N VAL A 275 4.02 -11.12 -19.82
CA VAL A 275 3.56 -11.96 -20.95
C VAL A 275 4.70 -12.80 -21.51
N LEU A 276 5.93 -12.27 -21.61
CA LEU A 276 7.10 -13.00 -22.08
C LEU A 276 7.59 -14.06 -21.09
N LYS A 277 7.28 -13.92 -19.80
CA LYS A 277 7.62 -14.90 -18.76
C LYS A 277 6.62 -16.06 -18.67
N ASN A 278 5.42 -15.91 -19.19
CA ASN A 278 4.34 -16.88 -19.16
C ASN A 278 4.05 -17.48 -20.54
#